data_a21f4c92c838cba84fa9651a33dd5f44
#
_entry.id   a21f4c92c838cba84fa9651a33dd5f44
#
_cell.length_a   1.000
_cell.length_b   1.000
_cell.length_c   1.000
_cell.angle_alpha   90.00
_cell.angle_beta   90.00
_cell.angle_gamma   90.00
#
_symmetry.space_group_name_H-M   'P 1'
#
loop_
_entity.id
_entity.type
_entity.pdbx_description
1 polymer ?
#
loop_
_entity_poly.entity_id
_entity_poly.type
_entity_poly.pdbx_seq_one_letter_code
_entity_poly.pdbx_strand_id
1 'polypeptide(L)'
;HLHARLAGSAQMHATPLAQGGAVVWHHWPALTTAAQAQPPVVLFHGGSGSWTHWLRNIAPLQAAGREVWAVDLPGFGDSGHCGGDADALVEPLAQSMTQLGLHGVDLVGFSFGGLTAGLLLAAHPALARQLVMVGAPGLGLAVRRLRLLGWRHLPTPEAQNAAHRHNLTELMLRDPALIDADLLTLHAANVARDRMPRRRLSDTDILARTLPTLRHPVHAIYGAHDVLYADIQTPLAQALAVAPDFRGLHFIPDAGHWVQFECPQAFDAALLAALSAAPAPGPTAA
;
A
#
# COMPACT_ATOMS: atom_id res chain seq x y z
N HIS A 1 11.71 5.17 17.50
CA HIS A 1 10.72 5.48 18.55
C HIS A 1 9.26 5.40 18.06
N LEU A 2 8.89 5.96 16.88
CA LEU A 2 7.51 5.88 16.32
C LEU A 2 7.11 4.43 16.03
N HIS A 3 7.98 3.66 15.37
CA HIS A 3 7.77 2.24 15.08
C HIS A 3 7.44 1.44 16.33
N ALA A 4 8.30 1.51 17.38
CA ALA A 4 8.09 0.75 18.62
C ALA A 4 6.78 1.11 19.32
N ARG A 5 6.39 2.40 19.31
CA ARG A 5 5.12 2.87 19.88
C ARG A 5 3.92 2.28 19.14
N LEU A 6 3.91 2.34 17.82
CA LEU A 6 2.82 1.80 17.01
C LEU A 6 2.75 0.28 17.10
N ALA A 7 3.90 -0.41 17.03
CA ALA A 7 3.94 -1.86 17.21
C ALA A 7 3.40 -2.28 18.58
N GLY A 8 3.76 -1.56 19.65
CA GLY A 8 3.29 -1.84 21.01
C GLY A 8 1.80 -1.54 21.26
N SER A 9 1.17 -0.71 20.41
CA SER A 9 -0.27 -0.39 20.50
C SER A 9 -1.14 -1.17 19.52
N ALA A 10 -0.55 -1.92 18.59
CA ALA A 10 -1.29 -2.73 17.63
C ALA A 10 -1.87 -3.98 18.29
N GLN A 11 -3.11 -4.29 17.96
CA GLN A 11 -3.68 -5.62 18.16
C GLN A 11 -3.27 -6.50 16.97
N MET A 12 -2.61 -7.63 17.27
CA MET A 12 -2.13 -8.53 16.25
C MET A 12 -3.17 -9.60 15.94
N HIS A 13 -3.44 -9.82 14.65
CA HIS A 13 -4.30 -10.91 14.18
C HIS A 13 -3.54 -11.74 13.16
N ALA A 14 -3.83 -13.04 13.13
CA ALA A 14 -3.22 -13.96 12.20
C ALA A 14 -4.28 -14.94 11.68
N THR A 15 -4.34 -15.10 10.36
CA THR A 15 -5.24 -16.05 9.70
C THR A 15 -4.41 -17.07 8.93
N PRO A 16 -4.74 -18.38 8.99
CA PRO A 16 -3.90 -19.41 8.41
C PRO A 16 -3.81 -19.32 6.88
N LEU A 17 -2.63 -19.60 6.34
CA LEU A 17 -2.40 -19.84 4.91
C LEU A 17 -2.46 -21.34 4.59
N ALA A 18 -3.02 -21.70 3.45
CA ALA A 18 -3.15 -23.10 3.03
C ALA A 18 -1.80 -23.81 2.89
N GLN A 19 -0.73 -23.07 2.56
CA GLN A 19 0.62 -23.59 2.40
C GLN A 19 1.43 -23.62 3.72
N GLY A 20 0.80 -23.24 4.84
CA GLY A 20 1.44 -23.09 6.14
C GLY A 20 1.85 -21.64 6.44
N GLY A 21 1.96 -21.32 7.72
CA GLY A 21 2.10 -19.96 8.20
C GLY A 21 0.77 -19.21 8.25
N ALA A 22 0.80 -17.89 8.30
CA ALA A 22 -0.38 -17.06 8.43
C ALA A 22 -0.25 -15.75 7.66
N VAL A 23 -1.36 -15.10 7.34
CA VAL A 23 -1.44 -13.68 7.01
C VAL A 23 -1.51 -12.90 8.31
N VAL A 24 -0.57 -11.98 8.51
CA VAL A 24 -0.45 -11.19 9.76
C VAL A 24 -0.98 -9.78 9.53
N TRP A 25 -1.82 -9.36 10.45
CA TRP A 25 -2.48 -8.07 10.46
C TRP A 25 -2.17 -7.29 11.73
N HIS A 26 -1.98 -6.00 11.57
CA HIS A 26 -1.83 -5.03 12.63
C HIS A 26 -3.08 -4.16 12.65
N HIS A 27 -3.77 -4.12 13.80
CA HIS A 27 -5.04 -3.44 13.96
C HIS A 27 -4.92 -2.35 15.03
N TRP A 28 -5.35 -1.15 14.70
CA TRP A 28 -5.49 -0.01 15.60
C TRP A 28 -6.94 0.46 15.60
N PRO A 29 -7.67 0.30 16.72
CA PRO A 29 -9.02 0.82 16.88
C PRO A 29 -9.07 2.33 16.70
N ALA A 30 -10.21 2.87 16.29
CA ALA A 30 -10.45 4.31 16.28
C ALA A 30 -10.30 4.89 17.70
N LEU A 31 -9.71 6.07 17.82
CA LEU A 31 -9.52 6.75 19.12
C LEU A 31 -10.80 7.43 19.63
N THR A 32 -11.78 7.62 18.78
CA THR A 32 -13.05 8.27 19.13
C THR A 32 -14.20 7.29 18.98
N THR A 33 -15.08 7.23 19.97
CA THR A 33 -16.40 6.62 19.84
C THR A 33 -17.31 7.59 19.10
N ALA A 34 -17.10 7.75 17.79
CA ALA A 34 -17.96 8.61 16.99
C ALA A 34 -19.37 8.02 16.95
N ALA A 35 -20.39 8.87 17.05
CA ALA A 35 -21.80 8.50 16.95
C ALA A 35 -22.18 7.88 15.57
N GLN A 36 -21.25 7.89 14.62
CA GLN A 36 -21.33 7.23 13.32
C GLN A 36 -20.05 6.43 13.11
N ALA A 37 -20.13 5.12 13.20
CA ALA A 37 -19.03 4.23 12.85
C ALA A 37 -18.67 4.43 11.36
N GLN A 38 -17.44 4.88 11.11
CA GLN A 38 -16.92 4.97 9.74
C GLN A 38 -16.36 3.61 9.32
N PRO A 39 -16.40 3.25 8.02
CA PRO A 39 -15.80 2.01 7.54
C PRO A 39 -14.32 1.93 7.93
N PRO A 40 -13.81 0.73 8.31
CA PRO A 40 -12.39 0.54 8.55
C PRO A 40 -11.54 0.92 7.33
N VAL A 41 -10.33 1.42 7.56
CA VAL A 41 -9.33 1.62 6.52
C VAL A 41 -8.38 0.43 6.52
N VAL A 42 -8.27 -0.23 5.38
CA VAL A 42 -7.36 -1.36 5.17
C VAL A 42 -6.19 -0.92 4.29
N LEU A 43 -4.96 -1.10 4.78
CA LEU A 43 -3.73 -0.60 4.20
C LEU A 43 -2.86 -1.76 3.67
N PHE A 44 -2.57 -1.76 2.37
CA PHE A 44 -1.65 -2.67 1.70
C PHE A 44 -0.33 -1.96 1.40
N HIS A 45 0.78 -2.48 1.90
CA HIS A 45 2.11 -1.89 1.70
C HIS A 45 2.70 -2.19 0.31
N GLY A 46 3.75 -1.46 -0.06
CA GLY A 46 4.51 -1.66 -1.30
C GLY A 46 5.48 -2.83 -1.24
N GLY A 47 6.08 -3.17 -2.37
CA GLY A 47 7.10 -4.21 -2.48
C GLY A 47 8.25 -4.01 -1.52
N SER A 48 8.83 -5.10 -1.04
CA SER A 48 9.91 -5.14 -0.02
C SER A 48 9.59 -4.37 1.26
N GLY A 49 8.31 -4.23 1.58
CA GLY A 49 7.81 -3.50 2.75
C GLY A 49 7.13 -4.40 3.79
N SER A 50 6.41 -3.75 4.68
CA SER A 50 5.52 -4.29 5.68
C SER A 50 4.49 -3.23 6.04
N TRP A 51 3.65 -3.47 7.05
CA TRP A 51 2.77 -2.43 7.62
C TRP A 51 3.51 -1.10 7.90
N THR A 52 4.81 -1.15 8.10
CA THR A 52 5.64 0.01 8.40
C THR A 52 5.75 1.04 7.28
N HIS A 53 5.34 0.71 6.05
CA HIS A 53 5.19 1.71 5.00
C HIS A 53 4.13 2.78 5.33
N TRP A 54 3.29 2.53 6.33
CA TRP A 54 2.21 3.40 6.79
C TRP A 54 2.46 4.06 8.16
N LEU A 55 3.70 3.97 8.68
CA LEU A 55 4.07 4.45 10.02
C LEU A 55 3.59 5.87 10.35
N ARG A 56 3.64 6.78 9.38
CA ARG A 56 3.31 8.19 9.59
C ARG A 56 1.82 8.49 9.47
N ASN A 57 1.01 7.52 9.00
CA ASN A 57 -0.39 7.73 8.62
C ASN A 57 -1.38 7.04 9.57
N ILE A 58 -0.95 6.03 10.32
CA ILE A 58 -1.83 5.28 11.24
C ILE A 58 -2.45 6.20 12.30
N ALA A 59 -1.64 6.96 13.02
CA ALA A 59 -2.13 7.85 14.08
C ALA A 59 -3.05 8.97 13.57
N PRO A 60 -2.76 9.65 12.43
CA PRO A 60 -3.69 10.60 11.82
C PRO A 60 -5.03 9.97 11.42
N LEU A 61 -5.04 8.76 10.87
CA LEU A 61 -6.28 8.05 10.54
C LEU A 61 -7.09 7.72 11.80
N GLN A 62 -6.45 7.22 12.87
CA GLN A 62 -7.12 7.00 14.16
C GLN A 62 -7.70 8.29 14.74
N ALA A 63 -6.94 9.41 14.67
CA ALA A 63 -7.39 10.72 15.15
C ALA A 63 -8.58 11.25 14.33
N ALA A 64 -8.69 10.85 13.05
CA ALA A 64 -9.85 11.12 12.20
C ALA A 64 -11.04 10.18 12.47
N GLY A 65 -10.98 9.37 13.52
CA GLY A 65 -12.05 8.44 13.90
C GLY A 65 -12.09 7.15 13.07
N ARG A 66 -11.00 6.81 12.39
CA ARG A 66 -10.92 5.61 11.55
C ARG A 66 -10.28 4.45 12.31
N GLU A 67 -10.90 3.30 12.22
CA GLU A 67 -10.28 2.02 12.55
C GLU A 67 -9.30 1.66 11.43
N VAL A 68 -8.07 1.26 11.78
CA VAL A 68 -6.97 1.03 10.82
C VAL A 68 -6.49 -0.41 10.90
N TRP A 69 -6.45 -1.06 9.75
CA TRP A 69 -5.91 -2.41 9.57
C TRP A 69 -4.78 -2.35 8.55
N ALA A 70 -3.58 -2.74 8.93
CA ALA A 70 -2.46 -2.83 8.02
C ALA A 70 -1.96 -4.28 7.97
N VAL A 71 -1.93 -4.86 6.77
CA VAL A 71 -1.45 -6.22 6.56
C VAL A 71 0.05 -6.23 6.27
N ASP A 72 0.74 -7.27 6.74
CA ASP A 72 1.93 -7.73 6.06
C ASP A 72 1.48 -8.64 4.92
N LEU A 73 1.64 -8.22 3.67
CA LEU A 73 1.21 -8.99 2.52
C LEU A 73 1.92 -10.36 2.49
N PRO A 74 1.27 -11.46 2.06
CA PRO A 74 1.92 -12.76 1.96
C PRO A 74 3.25 -12.69 1.19
N GLY A 75 4.30 -13.22 1.79
CA GLY A 75 5.67 -13.11 1.27
C GLY A 75 6.49 -11.96 1.83
N PHE A 76 5.92 -11.13 2.69
CA PHE A 76 6.58 -9.97 3.30
C PHE A 76 6.37 -9.94 4.81
N GLY A 77 7.19 -9.14 5.50
CA GLY A 77 7.07 -8.91 6.93
C GLY A 77 6.95 -10.21 7.72
N ASP A 78 6.01 -10.26 8.64
CA ASP A 78 5.75 -11.42 9.50
C ASP A 78 4.75 -12.43 8.90
N SER A 79 4.16 -12.12 7.73
CA SER A 79 3.29 -13.05 7.02
C SER A 79 4.03 -14.21 6.38
N GLY A 80 3.38 -15.37 6.30
CA GLY A 80 3.85 -16.52 5.54
C GLY A 80 3.93 -16.23 4.04
N HIS A 81 4.50 -17.18 3.29
CA HIS A 81 4.65 -17.07 1.83
C HIS A 81 3.66 -18.00 1.12
N CYS A 82 2.94 -17.50 0.11
CA CYS A 82 1.99 -18.29 -0.67
C CYS A 82 2.45 -18.56 -2.13
N GLY A 83 3.65 -18.10 -2.50
CA GLY A 83 4.16 -18.20 -3.87
C GLY A 83 3.58 -17.16 -4.84
N GLY A 84 4.03 -17.20 -6.08
CA GLY A 84 3.46 -16.39 -7.17
C GLY A 84 3.83 -14.91 -7.15
N ASP A 85 2.93 -14.09 -7.69
CA ASP A 85 3.03 -12.63 -7.82
C ASP A 85 1.77 -11.98 -7.21
N ALA A 86 1.44 -10.75 -7.53
CA ALA A 86 0.29 -10.01 -6.98
C ALA A 86 -1.05 -10.74 -7.14
N ASP A 87 -1.25 -11.45 -8.23
CA ASP A 87 -2.44 -12.27 -8.50
C ASP A 87 -2.59 -13.45 -7.54
N ALA A 88 -1.48 -14.08 -7.16
CA ALA A 88 -1.48 -15.19 -6.21
C ALA A 88 -1.83 -14.76 -4.77
N LEU A 89 -1.75 -13.48 -4.45
CA LEU A 89 -2.11 -12.94 -3.13
C LEU A 89 -3.63 -12.73 -2.98
N VAL A 90 -4.38 -12.68 -4.08
CA VAL A 90 -5.81 -12.31 -4.09
C VAL A 90 -6.64 -13.23 -3.21
N GLU A 91 -6.61 -14.54 -3.46
CA GLU A 91 -7.41 -15.49 -2.69
C GLU A 91 -7.01 -15.61 -1.21
N PRO A 92 -5.70 -15.70 -0.85
CA PRO A 92 -5.29 -15.68 0.55
C PRO A 92 -5.74 -14.41 1.29
N LEU A 93 -5.65 -13.24 0.66
CA LEU A 93 -6.09 -11.98 1.26
C LEU A 93 -7.62 -11.92 1.40
N ALA A 94 -8.36 -12.33 0.39
CA ALA A 94 -9.83 -12.37 0.45
C ALA A 94 -10.33 -13.29 1.56
N GLN A 95 -9.77 -14.49 1.69
CA GLN A 95 -10.10 -15.43 2.76
C GLN A 95 -9.75 -14.85 4.14
N SER A 96 -8.56 -14.24 4.25
CA SER A 96 -8.11 -13.61 5.49
C SER A 96 -9.03 -12.46 5.92
N MET A 97 -9.36 -11.54 4.99
CA MET A 97 -10.27 -10.43 5.26
C MET A 97 -11.66 -10.93 5.67
N THR A 98 -12.18 -11.96 4.99
CA THR A 98 -13.47 -12.58 5.33
C THR A 98 -13.47 -13.20 6.72
N GLN A 99 -12.41 -13.93 7.12
CA GLN A 99 -12.27 -14.51 8.45
C GLN A 99 -12.21 -13.45 9.56
N LEU A 100 -11.68 -12.27 9.25
CA LEU A 100 -11.63 -11.13 10.19
C LEU A 100 -12.87 -10.25 10.14
N GLY A 101 -13.87 -10.57 9.30
CA GLY A 101 -15.08 -9.77 9.15
C GLY A 101 -14.86 -8.44 8.44
N LEU A 102 -13.76 -8.29 7.70
CA LEU A 102 -13.42 -7.07 6.96
C LEU A 102 -14.17 -7.05 5.62
N HIS A 103 -15.36 -6.46 5.62
CA HIS A 103 -16.21 -6.24 4.46
C HIS A 103 -16.59 -4.77 4.33
N GLY A 104 -16.77 -4.28 3.11
CA GLY A 104 -17.16 -2.90 2.85
C GLY A 104 -16.16 -1.87 3.39
N VAL A 105 -14.89 -2.24 3.47
CA VAL A 105 -13.83 -1.39 3.98
C VAL A 105 -13.40 -0.33 2.96
N ASP A 106 -12.66 0.68 3.40
CA ASP A 106 -11.90 1.56 2.53
C ASP A 106 -10.53 0.94 2.27
N LEU A 107 -10.29 0.49 1.04
CA LEU A 107 -9.05 -0.18 0.67
C LEU A 107 -8.04 0.81 0.11
N VAL A 108 -6.85 0.86 0.71
CA VAL A 108 -5.75 1.75 0.30
C VAL A 108 -4.52 0.91 0.01
N GLY A 109 -3.97 1.03 -1.19
CA GLY A 109 -2.80 0.24 -1.58
C GLY A 109 -1.66 1.09 -2.10
N PHE A 110 -0.46 0.90 -1.55
CA PHE A 110 0.75 1.58 -1.99
C PHE A 110 1.56 0.70 -2.94
N SER A 111 1.95 1.25 -4.09
CA SER A 111 2.84 0.61 -5.07
C SER A 111 2.35 -0.82 -5.40
N PHE A 112 3.15 -1.86 -5.17
CA PHE A 112 2.75 -3.26 -5.32
C PHE A 112 1.44 -3.59 -4.57
N GLY A 113 1.23 -3.01 -3.38
CA GLY A 113 -0.04 -3.14 -2.65
C GLY A 113 -1.22 -2.49 -3.36
N GLY A 114 -1.01 -1.43 -4.14
CA GLY A 114 -2.04 -0.80 -4.97
C GLY A 114 -2.46 -1.69 -6.14
N LEU A 115 -1.50 -2.34 -6.81
CA LEU A 115 -1.76 -3.36 -7.82
C LEU A 115 -2.55 -4.53 -7.22
N THR A 116 -2.06 -5.08 -6.10
CA THR A 116 -2.72 -6.21 -5.41
C THR A 116 -4.15 -5.85 -4.97
N ALA A 117 -4.35 -4.64 -4.45
CA ALA A 117 -5.67 -4.15 -4.04
C ALA A 117 -6.65 -4.03 -5.21
N GLY A 118 -6.18 -3.55 -6.37
CA GLY A 118 -6.99 -3.49 -7.60
C GLY A 118 -7.43 -4.87 -8.07
N LEU A 119 -6.51 -5.85 -8.09
CA LEU A 119 -6.81 -7.24 -8.44
C LEU A 119 -7.78 -7.88 -7.44
N LEU A 120 -7.56 -7.65 -6.14
CA LEU A 120 -8.43 -8.16 -5.07
C LEU A 120 -9.86 -7.63 -5.23
N LEU A 121 -10.03 -6.34 -5.45
CA LEU A 121 -11.35 -5.72 -5.55
C LEU A 121 -12.10 -6.15 -6.82
N ALA A 122 -11.38 -6.42 -7.91
CA ALA A 122 -11.99 -6.96 -9.13
C ALA A 122 -12.52 -8.39 -8.94
N ALA A 123 -11.79 -9.23 -8.19
CA ALA A 123 -12.19 -10.61 -7.91
C ALA A 123 -13.24 -10.71 -6.77
N HIS A 124 -13.14 -9.87 -5.76
CA HIS A 124 -13.96 -9.88 -4.55
C HIS A 124 -14.57 -8.51 -4.24
N PRO A 125 -15.54 -8.04 -5.06
CA PRO A 125 -16.06 -6.67 -4.98
C PRO A 125 -16.74 -6.32 -3.64
N ALA A 126 -17.24 -7.29 -2.91
CA ALA A 126 -17.90 -7.05 -1.62
C ALA A 126 -16.94 -6.70 -0.48
N LEU A 127 -15.63 -6.92 -0.64
CA LEU A 127 -14.66 -6.68 0.42
C LEU A 127 -14.44 -5.19 0.69
N ALA A 128 -14.48 -4.35 -0.34
CA ALA A 128 -14.29 -2.92 -0.15
C ALA A 128 -15.41 -2.11 -0.81
N ARG A 129 -15.64 -0.90 -0.33
CA ARG A 129 -16.58 0.06 -0.91
C ARG A 129 -15.92 1.07 -1.85
N GLN A 130 -14.61 1.24 -1.73
CA GLN A 130 -13.79 2.10 -2.59
C GLN A 130 -12.32 1.68 -2.56
N LEU A 131 -11.57 2.13 -3.55
CA LEU A 131 -10.13 1.92 -3.69
C LEU A 131 -9.40 3.26 -3.77
N VAL A 132 -8.35 3.42 -2.97
CA VAL A 132 -7.36 4.49 -3.12
C VAL A 132 -6.03 3.87 -3.52
N MET A 133 -5.57 4.16 -4.73
CA MET A 133 -4.28 3.70 -5.25
C MET A 133 -3.21 4.75 -4.99
N VAL A 134 -2.09 4.34 -4.40
CA VAL A 134 -0.95 5.21 -4.09
C VAL A 134 0.26 4.70 -4.85
N GLY A 135 0.74 5.43 -5.86
CA GLY A 135 1.91 5.04 -6.64
C GLY A 135 1.83 3.65 -7.30
N ALA A 136 0.63 3.16 -7.65
CA ALA A 136 0.41 1.80 -8.11
C ALA A 136 1.00 1.54 -9.50
N PRO A 137 1.72 0.40 -9.71
CA PRO A 137 2.22 -0.04 -11.01
C PRO A 137 1.23 -0.93 -11.77
N GLY A 138 1.66 -1.54 -12.87
CA GLY A 138 0.83 -2.47 -13.65
C GLY A 138 -0.08 -1.78 -14.65
N LEU A 139 0.26 -0.55 -15.06
CA LEU A 139 -0.54 0.29 -15.95
C LEU A 139 -0.09 0.22 -17.43
N GLY A 140 0.90 -0.61 -17.76
CA GLY A 140 1.41 -0.74 -19.13
C GLY A 140 2.17 0.49 -19.63
N LEU A 141 2.60 1.37 -18.72
CA LEU A 141 3.32 2.58 -19.06
C LEU A 141 4.82 2.33 -19.14
N ALA A 142 5.49 3.02 -20.06
CA ALA A 142 6.94 3.00 -20.17
C ALA A 142 7.56 3.84 -19.05
N VAL A 143 7.86 3.18 -17.93
CA VAL A 143 8.49 3.84 -16.77
C VAL A 143 10.00 3.82 -16.87
N ARG A 144 10.64 4.74 -16.13
CA ARG A 144 12.11 4.82 -16.03
C ARG A 144 12.68 3.53 -15.46
N ARG A 145 13.73 3.01 -16.07
CA ARG A 145 14.52 1.91 -15.50
C ARG A 145 15.40 2.42 -14.36
N LEU A 146 15.24 1.79 -13.20
CA LEU A 146 15.98 2.11 -12.00
C LEU A 146 17.25 1.25 -11.86
N ARG A 147 18.27 1.81 -11.22
CA ARG A 147 19.54 1.11 -10.94
C ARG A 147 19.62 0.72 -9.48
N LEU A 148 18.76 -0.24 -9.09
CA LEU A 148 18.77 -0.75 -7.74
C LEU A 148 19.97 -1.68 -7.50
N LEU A 149 20.60 -1.55 -6.33
CA LEU A 149 21.75 -2.35 -5.93
C LEU A 149 21.33 -3.58 -5.13
N GLY A 150 21.89 -4.74 -5.52
CA GLY A 150 21.81 -5.93 -4.69
C GLY A 150 22.65 -5.76 -3.42
N TRP A 151 22.16 -6.21 -2.29
CA TRP A 151 22.82 -6.00 -0.99
C TRP A 151 23.26 -7.31 -0.30
N ARG A 152 22.58 -8.44 -0.54
CA ARG A 152 22.82 -9.70 0.18
C ARG A 152 24.22 -10.28 0.03
N HIS A 153 24.91 -9.96 -1.09
CA HIS A 153 26.27 -10.40 -1.36
C HIS A 153 27.36 -9.49 -0.78
N LEU A 154 26.97 -8.34 -0.24
CA LEU A 154 27.92 -7.35 0.28
C LEU A 154 28.44 -7.79 1.66
N PRO A 155 29.76 -7.71 1.89
CA PRO A 155 30.41 -8.41 3.02
C PRO A 155 30.26 -7.69 4.37
N THR A 156 29.91 -6.40 4.38
CA THR A 156 29.84 -5.63 5.64
C THR A 156 28.51 -4.91 5.81
N PRO A 157 28.07 -4.68 7.06
CA PRO A 157 26.86 -3.88 7.34
C PRO A 157 26.91 -2.48 6.72
N GLU A 158 28.08 -1.84 6.70
CA GLU A 158 28.24 -0.51 6.12
C GLU A 158 28.00 -0.53 4.60
N ALA A 159 28.54 -1.53 3.90
CA ALA A 159 28.30 -1.71 2.45
C ALA A 159 26.82 -2.02 2.16
N GLN A 160 26.17 -2.86 2.97
CA GLN A 160 24.75 -3.17 2.87
C GLN A 160 23.90 -1.91 3.11
N ASN A 161 24.20 -1.13 4.15
CA ASN A 161 23.52 0.14 4.44
C ASN A 161 23.71 1.17 3.33
N ALA A 162 24.89 1.23 2.70
CA ALA A 162 25.12 2.10 1.54
C ALA A 162 24.23 1.70 0.34
N ALA A 163 24.08 0.39 0.07
CA ALA A 163 23.16 -0.11 -0.95
C ALA A 163 21.69 0.19 -0.63
N HIS A 164 21.27 0.02 0.63
CA HIS A 164 19.92 0.37 1.07
C HIS A 164 19.64 1.87 0.94
N ARG A 165 20.58 2.73 1.34
CA ARG A 165 20.48 4.17 1.17
C ARG A 165 20.35 4.55 -0.31
N HIS A 166 21.18 3.96 -1.18
CA HIS A 166 21.09 4.17 -2.63
C HIS A 166 19.71 3.78 -3.16
N ASN A 167 19.20 2.60 -2.80
CA ASN A 167 17.91 2.11 -3.27
C ASN A 167 16.73 2.97 -2.78
N LEU A 168 16.77 3.44 -1.54
CA LEU A 168 15.78 4.39 -1.02
C LEU A 168 15.79 5.70 -1.80
N THR A 169 16.96 6.25 -2.12
CA THR A 169 17.10 7.47 -2.91
C THR A 169 16.71 7.26 -4.38
N GLU A 170 17.07 6.11 -4.97
CA GLU A 170 16.80 5.83 -6.38
C GLU A 170 15.31 5.61 -6.65
N LEU A 171 14.57 4.97 -5.71
CA LEU A 171 13.17 4.61 -5.93
C LEU A 171 12.19 5.35 -5.02
N MET A 172 12.47 5.43 -3.72
CA MET A 172 11.42 5.68 -2.73
C MET A 172 11.27 7.15 -2.37
N LEU A 173 12.37 7.87 -2.18
CA LEU A 173 12.39 9.21 -1.61
C LEU A 173 13.06 10.21 -2.55
N ARG A 174 12.40 11.35 -2.77
CA ARG A 174 12.97 12.50 -3.45
C ARG A 174 14.05 13.18 -2.59
N ASP A 175 13.76 13.31 -1.28
CA ASP A 175 14.68 13.96 -0.34
C ASP A 175 15.53 12.94 0.43
N PRO A 176 16.82 12.76 0.08
CA PRO A 176 17.71 11.84 0.78
C PRO A 176 18.01 12.25 2.23
N ALA A 177 17.74 13.51 2.62
CA ALA A 177 17.95 13.96 4.00
C ALA A 177 16.99 13.27 5.00
N LEU A 178 15.89 12.70 4.52
CA LEU A 178 14.96 11.91 5.34
C LEU A 178 15.50 10.52 5.69
N ILE A 179 16.60 10.08 5.06
CA ILE A 179 17.18 8.75 5.31
C ILE A 179 18.11 8.81 6.52
N ASP A 180 17.52 8.73 7.70
CA ASP A 180 18.24 8.60 8.95
C ASP A 180 18.59 7.13 9.30
N ALA A 181 19.22 6.90 10.43
CA ALA A 181 19.62 5.57 10.89
C ALA A 181 18.40 4.68 11.21
N ASP A 182 17.34 5.26 11.75
CA ASP A 182 16.10 4.54 12.09
C ASP A 182 15.41 4.04 10.82
N LEU A 183 15.29 4.90 9.80
CA LEU A 183 14.70 4.52 8.52
C LEU A 183 15.52 3.45 7.79
N LEU A 184 16.87 3.59 7.81
CA LEU A 184 17.75 2.56 7.21
C LEU A 184 17.57 1.21 7.88
N THR A 185 17.55 1.19 9.23
CA THR A 185 17.34 -0.03 10.01
C THR A 185 16.00 -0.68 9.68
N LEU A 186 14.94 0.13 9.63
CA LEU A 186 13.60 -0.32 9.29
C LEU A 186 13.52 -0.89 7.88
N HIS A 187 14.07 -0.16 6.90
CA HIS A 187 14.10 -0.60 5.51
C HIS A 187 14.90 -1.89 5.34
N ALA A 188 16.09 -1.98 5.93
CA ALA A 188 16.91 -3.19 5.90
C ALA A 188 16.17 -4.40 6.48
N ALA A 189 15.46 -4.23 7.61
CA ALA A 189 14.65 -5.27 8.21
C ALA A 189 13.49 -5.70 7.29
N ASN A 190 12.83 -4.78 6.61
CA ASN A 190 11.76 -5.08 5.65
C ASN A 190 12.30 -5.86 4.44
N VAL A 191 13.38 -5.39 3.82
CA VAL A 191 13.98 -6.02 2.63
C VAL A 191 14.55 -7.41 2.97
N ALA A 192 15.07 -7.61 4.19
CA ALA A 192 15.54 -8.92 4.64
C ALA A 192 14.41 -9.94 4.72
N ARG A 193 13.18 -9.51 5.01
CA ARG A 193 11.98 -10.35 5.11
C ARG A 193 11.17 -10.42 3.82
N ASP A 194 11.66 -9.84 2.72
CA ASP A 194 11.07 -10.01 1.37
C ASP A 194 11.40 -11.40 0.82
N ARG A 195 10.38 -12.23 0.70
CA ARG A 195 10.43 -13.60 0.18
C ARG A 195 9.73 -13.74 -1.18
N MET A 196 9.37 -12.61 -1.80
CA MET A 196 8.78 -12.58 -3.14
C MET A 196 9.83 -12.15 -4.17
N PRO A 197 10.59 -13.10 -4.76
CA PRO A 197 11.75 -12.78 -5.59
C PRO A 197 11.39 -12.15 -6.94
N ARG A 198 10.14 -12.27 -7.38
CA ARG A 198 9.68 -11.80 -8.70
C ARG A 198 8.32 -11.13 -8.58
N ARG A 199 8.23 -9.89 -9.04
CA ARG A 199 7.01 -9.06 -9.10
C ARG A 199 6.82 -8.56 -10.53
N ARG A 200 6.74 -9.49 -11.47
CA ARG A 200 6.71 -9.21 -12.92
C ARG A 200 5.42 -8.52 -13.36
N LEU A 201 4.31 -8.74 -12.65
CA LEU A 201 3.02 -8.13 -12.97
C LEU A 201 3.06 -6.61 -12.84
N SER A 202 3.95 -6.06 -12.02
CA SER A 202 4.19 -4.62 -11.92
C SER A 202 4.66 -3.98 -13.24
N ASP A 203 5.34 -4.77 -14.09
CA ASP A 203 5.88 -4.31 -15.38
C ASP A 203 4.92 -4.56 -16.56
N THR A 204 3.69 -5.00 -16.28
CA THR A 204 2.66 -5.31 -17.29
C THR A 204 1.55 -4.26 -17.31
N ASP A 205 0.51 -4.49 -18.10
CA ASP A 205 -0.71 -3.69 -18.18
C ASP A 205 -1.87 -4.30 -17.38
N ILE A 206 -1.60 -5.23 -16.48
CA ILE A 206 -2.65 -6.00 -15.81
C ILE A 206 -3.62 -5.12 -15.03
N LEU A 207 -3.13 -4.10 -14.32
CA LEU A 207 -3.99 -3.17 -13.60
C LEU A 207 -4.80 -2.30 -14.56
N ALA A 208 -4.19 -1.80 -15.64
CA ALA A 208 -4.92 -1.03 -16.67
C ALA A 208 -6.07 -1.83 -17.29
N ARG A 209 -5.90 -3.14 -17.50
CA ARG A 209 -6.96 -4.04 -17.98
C ARG A 209 -7.98 -4.39 -16.89
N THR A 210 -7.61 -4.32 -15.63
CA THR A 210 -8.48 -4.60 -14.49
C THR A 210 -9.38 -3.40 -14.16
N LEU A 211 -8.85 -2.17 -14.22
CA LEU A 211 -9.57 -0.96 -13.83
C LEU A 211 -10.95 -0.79 -14.50
N PRO A 212 -11.15 -1.10 -15.82
CA PRO A 212 -12.46 -1.00 -16.45
C PRO A 212 -13.53 -1.95 -15.86
N THR A 213 -13.13 -2.99 -15.14
CA THR A 213 -14.04 -3.95 -14.51
C THR A 213 -14.53 -3.53 -13.13
N LEU A 214 -13.84 -2.58 -12.50
CA LEU A 214 -14.18 -2.10 -11.15
C LEU A 214 -15.48 -1.28 -11.20
N ARG A 215 -16.36 -1.52 -10.23
CA ARG A 215 -17.64 -0.79 -10.07
C ARG A 215 -17.64 0.15 -8.88
N HIS A 216 -16.49 0.30 -8.24
CA HIS A 216 -16.28 1.07 -7.02
C HIS A 216 -15.67 2.43 -7.35
N PRO A 217 -15.88 3.44 -6.49
CA PRO A 217 -15.09 4.66 -6.55
C PRO A 217 -13.60 4.35 -6.49
N VAL A 218 -12.82 4.89 -7.43
CA VAL A 218 -11.38 4.73 -7.52
C VAL A 218 -10.73 6.11 -7.44
N HIS A 219 -9.87 6.29 -6.46
CA HIS A 219 -9.02 7.46 -6.27
C HIS A 219 -7.56 7.10 -6.49
N ALA A 220 -6.74 8.08 -6.87
CA ALA A 220 -5.31 7.89 -7.03
C ALA A 220 -4.54 9.04 -6.39
N ILE A 221 -3.48 8.72 -5.63
CA ILE A 221 -2.57 9.70 -5.01
C ILE A 221 -1.14 9.31 -5.37
N TYR A 222 -0.41 10.25 -5.98
CA TYR A 222 0.97 10.02 -6.43
C TYR A 222 1.86 11.18 -5.99
N GLY A 223 3.15 10.95 -5.80
CA GLY A 223 4.11 12.03 -5.67
C GLY A 223 4.34 12.71 -7.02
N ALA A 224 4.38 14.04 -7.04
CA ALA A 224 4.66 14.78 -8.28
C ALA A 224 6.08 14.51 -8.82
N HIS A 225 6.97 14.04 -7.94
CA HIS A 225 8.34 13.64 -8.25
C HIS A 225 8.58 12.14 -8.12
N ASP A 226 7.51 11.33 -8.17
CA ASP A 226 7.65 9.87 -8.24
C ASP A 226 8.50 9.52 -9.46
N VAL A 227 9.66 8.94 -9.22
CA VAL A 227 10.68 8.65 -10.25
C VAL A 227 10.15 7.78 -11.39
N LEU A 228 9.09 7.00 -11.14
CA LEU A 228 8.45 6.16 -12.14
C LEU A 228 7.49 6.95 -13.04
N TYR A 229 6.89 8.05 -12.54
CA TYR A 229 5.75 8.69 -13.18
C TYR A 229 5.90 10.19 -13.42
N ALA A 230 6.90 10.86 -12.84
CA ALA A 230 7.09 12.31 -12.93
C ALA A 230 7.10 12.84 -14.38
N ASP A 231 7.74 12.11 -15.28
CA ASP A 231 7.87 12.51 -16.70
C ASP A 231 6.67 12.07 -17.57
N ILE A 232 5.73 11.28 -17.01
CA ILE A 232 4.60 10.70 -17.75
C ILE A 232 3.25 10.91 -17.03
N GLN A 233 3.07 12.05 -16.39
CA GLN A 233 1.85 12.34 -15.61
C GLN A 233 0.57 12.33 -16.45
N THR A 234 0.61 12.82 -17.69
CA THR A 234 -0.55 12.79 -18.59
C THR A 234 -0.91 11.36 -19.03
N PRO A 235 0.01 10.52 -19.52
CA PRO A 235 -0.26 9.09 -19.74
C PRO A 235 -0.74 8.36 -18.48
N LEU A 236 -0.20 8.66 -17.30
CA LEU A 236 -0.65 8.10 -16.04
C LEU A 236 -2.12 8.44 -15.76
N ALA A 237 -2.48 9.71 -15.88
CA ALA A 237 -3.86 10.16 -15.66
C ALA A 237 -4.83 9.48 -16.64
N GLN A 238 -4.45 9.32 -17.90
CA GLN A 238 -5.25 8.63 -18.92
C GLN A 238 -5.42 7.13 -18.59
N ALA A 239 -4.36 6.46 -18.16
CA ALA A 239 -4.39 5.05 -17.78
C ALA A 239 -5.27 4.78 -16.56
N LEU A 240 -5.34 5.70 -15.61
CA LEU A 240 -6.18 5.60 -14.42
C LEU A 240 -7.66 5.92 -14.72
N ALA A 241 -7.90 6.87 -15.62
CA ALA A 241 -9.25 7.35 -15.96
C ALA A 241 -10.13 6.31 -16.69
N VAL A 242 -9.60 5.13 -17.02
CA VAL A 242 -10.38 4.04 -17.61
C VAL A 242 -11.29 3.33 -16.61
N ALA A 243 -11.08 3.54 -15.30
CA ALA A 243 -11.99 3.03 -14.28
C ALA A 243 -13.36 3.75 -14.38
N PRO A 244 -14.50 3.02 -14.44
CA PRO A 244 -15.82 3.61 -14.67
C PRO A 244 -16.24 4.68 -13.65
N ASP A 245 -15.82 4.53 -12.39
CA ASP A 245 -16.06 5.50 -11.32
C ASP A 245 -14.73 6.07 -10.80
N PHE A 246 -13.91 6.59 -11.73
CA PHE A 246 -12.66 7.27 -11.38
C PHE A 246 -12.95 8.65 -10.80
N ARG A 247 -12.51 8.88 -9.57
CA ARG A 247 -12.77 10.10 -8.79
C ARG A 247 -11.65 11.12 -8.85
N GLY A 248 -10.54 10.79 -9.50
CA GLY A 248 -9.44 11.72 -9.76
C GLY A 248 -8.07 11.23 -9.31
N LEU A 249 -7.06 11.89 -9.85
CA LEU A 249 -5.64 11.74 -9.53
C LEU A 249 -5.17 13.00 -8.80
N HIS A 250 -4.63 12.81 -7.60
CA HIS A 250 -4.05 13.88 -6.80
C HIS A 250 -2.52 13.72 -6.75
N PHE A 251 -1.80 14.76 -7.14
CA PHE A 251 -0.35 14.80 -7.00
C PHE A 251 0.06 15.57 -5.75
N ILE A 252 0.93 14.98 -4.92
CA ILE A 252 1.56 15.65 -3.80
C ILE A 252 2.84 16.34 -4.31
N PRO A 253 2.95 17.69 -4.27
CA PRO A 253 3.96 18.45 -5.02
C PRO A 253 5.40 18.09 -4.70
N ASP A 254 5.74 17.88 -3.44
CA ASP A 254 7.12 17.70 -2.98
C ASP A 254 7.49 16.25 -2.66
N ALA A 255 6.71 15.28 -3.12
CA ALA A 255 6.89 13.88 -2.81
C ALA A 255 7.42 13.05 -3.99
N GLY A 256 8.30 12.08 -3.67
CA GLY A 256 8.68 10.96 -4.53
C GLY A 256 7.69 9.81 -4.48
N HIS A 257 8.19 8.58 -4.68
CA HIS A 257 7.36 7.38 -4.76
C HIS A 257 6.69 7.02 -3.41
N TRP A 258 7.43 7.11 -2.30
CA TRP A 258 6.89 6.84 -0.96
C TRP A 258 6.22 8.08 -0.37
N VAL A 259 5.20 8.53 -1.07
CA VAL A 259 4.51 9.82 -0.86
C VAL A 259 3.96 9.99 0.56
N GLN A 260 3.37 8.94 1.13
CA GLN A 260 2.76 8.93 2.46
C GLN A 260 3.79 8.98 3.60
N PHE A 261 5.03 8.63 3.33
CA PHE A 261 6.14 8.78 4.26
C PHE A 261 6.82 10.14 4.12
N GLU A 262 7.05 10.58 2.89
CA GLU A 262 7.82 11.77 2.59
C GLU A 262 7.05 13.06 2.92
N CYS A 263 5.77 13.12 2.54
CA CYS A 263 4.89 14.28 2.77
C CYS A 263 3.60 13.87 3.52
N PRO A 264 3.70 13.36 4.78
CA PRO A 264 2.59 12.71 5.45
C PRO A 264 1.38 13.64 5.66
N GLN A 265 1.57 14.92 5.99
CA GLN A 265 0.46 15.85 6.26
C GLN A 265 -0.36 16.11 4.98
N ALA A 266 0.31 16.36 3.85
CA ALA A 266 -0.36 16.58 2.58
C ALA A 266 -1.04 15.30 2.08
N PHE A 267 -0.37 14.15 2.24
CA PHE A 267 -0.92 12.86 1.90
C PHE A 267 -2.16 12.53 2.75
N ASP A 268 -2.09 12.68 4.07
CA ASP A 268 -3.21 12.38 4.98
C ASP A 268 -4.43 13.26 4.68
N ALA A 269 -4.22 14.54 4.36
CA ALA A 269 -5.30 15.43 3.95
C ALA A 269 -5.96 14.95 2.64
N ALA A 270 -5.18 14.57 1.63
CA ALA A 270 -5.68 14.05 0.36
C ALA A 270 -6.39 12.69 0.55
N LEU A 271 -5.82 11.80 1.37
CA LEU A 271 -6.42 10.51 1.68
C LEU A 271 -7.77 10.68 2.40
N LEU A 272 -7.83 11.48 3.45
CA LEU A 272 -9.07 11.71 4.19
C LEU A 272 -10.15 12.35 3.32
N ALA A 273 -9.78 13.27 2.41
CA ALA A 273 -10.71 13.84 1.43
C ALA A 273 -11.26 12.76 0.49
N ALA A 274 -10.40 11.88 -0.04
CA ALA A 274 -10.82 10.75 -0.89
C ALA A 274 -11.75 9.79 -0.15
N LEU A 275 -11.41 9.43 1.09
CA LEU A 275 -12.22 8.52 1.92
C LEU A 275 -13.60 9.09 2.27
N SER A 276 -13.73 10.40 2.39
CA SER A 276 -15.00 11.09 2.70
C SER A 276 -15.90 11.28 1.48
N ALA A 277 -15.35 11.22 0.26
CA ALA A 277 -16.08 11.44 -0.99
C ALA A 277 -16.91 10.22 -1.43
N ALA A 278 -16.77 9.05 -0.78
CA ALA A 278 -17.52 7.86 -1.15
C ALA A 278 -19.01 8.00 -0.78
N PRO A 279 -19.94 7.54 -1.64
CA PRO A 279 -21.35 7.48 -1.30
C PRO A 279 -21.57 6.57 -0.08
N ALA A 280 -22.54 6.93 0.76
CA ALA A 280 -22.98 6.04 1.84
C ALA A 280 -23.34 4.66 1.26
N PRO A 281 -23.09 3.56 1.98
CA PRO A 281 -23.50 2.25 1.53
C PRO A 281 -24.99 2.28 1.21
N GLY A 282 -25.33 1.89 -0.03
CA GLY A 282 -26.71 1.74 -0.43
C GLY A 282 -27.43 0.73 0.50
N PRO A 283 -28.75 0.80 0.64
CA PRO A 283 -29.46 -0.14 1.48
C PRO A 283 -29.13 -1.57 1.01
N THR A 284 -28.63 -2.37 1.93
CA THR A 284 -28.47 -3.83 1.73
C THR A 284 -29.80 -4.37 1.24
N ALA A 285 -29.82 -4.86 0.01
CA ALA A 285 -30.96 -5.64 -0.47
C ALA A 285 -31.15 -6.83 0.47
N ALA A 286 -32.28 -6.84 1.15
CA ALA A 286 -32.73 -7.91 2.03
C ALA A 286 -33.09 -9.17 1.23
#